data_a23d4c9fa96761a7ff55ec9d462bdce4
#
_entry.id   a23d4c9fa96761a7ff55ec9d462bdce4
#
_cell.length_a   1.000
_cell.length_b   1.000
_cell.length_c   1.000
_cell.angle_alpha   90.00
_cell.angle_beta   90.00
_cell.angle_gamma   90.00
#
_symmetry.space_group_name_H-M   'P 1'
#
loop_
_entity.id
_entity.type
_entity.pdbx_description
1 polymer ?
#
loop_
_entity_poly.entity_id
_entity_poly.type
_entity_poly.pdbx_seq_one_letter_code
_entity_poly.pdbx_strand_id
1 'polypeptide(L)' 'METITVNEKVYRVLRMLGKGKGGYSYLVTDGAGEYVVKQIHHETCD' A
#
# COMPACT_ATOMS: atom_id res chain seq x y z
N MET A 1 -5.32 0.10 13.24
CA MET A 1 -5.68 -0.22 11.89
C MET A 1 -5.02 0.77 10.94
N GLU A 2 -4.36 0.28 9.92
CA GLU A 2 -3.59 1.15 9.06
C GLU A 2 -4.37 1.50 7.82
N THR A 3 -4.18 2.71 7.34
CA THR A 3 -4.82 3.14 6.13
C THR A 3 -3.78 3.78 5.20
N ILE A 4 -4.12 3.80 3.93
CA ILE A 4 -3.27 4.42 2.92
C ILE A 4 -4.15 5.37 2.12
N THR A 5 -3.64 6.56 1.86
CA THR A 5 -4.38 7.55 1.08
C THR A 5 -3.75 7.67 -0.30
N VAL A 6 -4.54 7.48 -1.33
CA VAL A 6 -4.08 7.61 -2.69
C VAL A 6 -5.08 8.48 -3.43
N ASN A 7 -4.60 9.59 -4.01
CA ASN A 7 -5.46 10.51 -4.75
C ASN A 7 -6.67 10.94 -3.94
N GLU A 8 -6.39 11.26 -2.67
CA GLU A 8 -7.43 11.77 -1.77
C GLU A 8 -8.47 10.71 -1.42
N LYS A 9 -8.18 9.47 -1.70
CA LYS A 9 -9.08 8.39 -1.34
C LYS A 9 -8.39 7.51 -0.32
N VAL A 10 -9.09 7.16 0.75
CA VAL A 10 -8.50 6.41 1.84
C VAL A 10 -8.82 4.94 1.68
N TYR A 11 -7.80 4.10 1.78
CA TYR A 11 -7.96 2.67 1.69
C TYR A 11 -7.52 2.06 3.00
N ARG A 12 -8.20 1.00 3.40
CA ARG A 12 -7.86 0.29 4.62
C ARG A 12 -6.94 -0.88 4.27
N VAL A 13 -5.84 -1.00 4.99
CA VAL A 13 -4.90 -2.08 4.74
C VAL A 13 -5.41 -3.33 5.41
N LEU A 14 -5.61 -4.38 4.61
CA LEU A 14 -6.07 -5.65 5.12
C LEU A 14 -4.91 -6.54 5.54
N ARG A 15 -3.88 -6.60 4.71
CA ARG A 15 -2.71 -7.40 5.06
C ARG A 15 -1.57 -7.07 4.11
N MET A 16 -0.38 -7.41 4.52
CA MET A 16 0.79 -7.24 3.68
C MET A 16 0.98 -8.51 2.87
N LEU A 17 1.08 -8.35 1.56
CA LEU A 17 1.22 -9.48 0.66
C LEU A 17 2.66 -9.87 0.43
N GLY A 18 3.55 -8.87 0.40
CA GLY A 18 4.93 -9.17 0.11
C GLY A 18 5.83 -8.04 0.53
N LYS A 19 7.10 -8.37 0.67
CA LYS A 19 8.10 -7.41 1.07
C LYS A 19 9.35 -7.72 0.27
N GLY A 20 9.86 -6.75 -0.42
CA GLY A 20 11.03 -6.95 -1.25
C GLY A 20 11.97 -5.80 -1.15
N LYS A 21 13.01 -5.84 -1.99
CA LYS A 21 13.99 -4.81 -1.98
C LYS A 21 13.42 -3.47 -2.36
N GLY A 22 12.48 -3.46 -3.26
CA GLY A 22 11.93 -2.23 -3.78
C GLY A 22 10.76 -1.68 -3.01
N GLY A 23 10.24 -2.41 -2.04
CA GLY A 23 9.10 -1.90 -1.29
C GLY A 23 8.21 -3.00 -0.78
N TYR A 24 6.95 -2.64 -0.57
CA TYR A 24 5.99 -3.55 0.03
C TYR A 24 4.74 -3.59 -0.81
N SER A 25 4.04 -4.73 -0.75
CA SER A 25 2.76 -4.87 -1.41
C SER A 25 1.71 -5.13 -0.36
N TYR A 26 0.59 -4.43 -0.46
CA TYR A 26 -0.48 -4.54 0.52
C TYR A 26 -1.79 -4.83 -0.16
N LEU A 27 -2.61 -5.63 0.49
CA LEU A 27 -3.98 -5.82 0.06
C LEU A 27 -4.83 -4.81 0.83
N VAL A 28 -5.55 -3.98 0.10
CA VAL A 28 -6.32 -2.92 0.72
C VAL A 28 -7.75 -2.96 0.20
N THR A 29 -8.63 -2.27 0.90
CA THR A 29 -10.01 -2.21 0.48
C THR A 29 -10.51 -0.79 0.65
N ASP A 30 -11.41 -0.37 -0.24
CA ASP A 30 -12.09 0.91 -0.12
C ASP A 30 -13.50 0.73 0.38
N GLY A 31 -13.86 -0.49 0.79
CA GLY A 31 -15.21 -0.77 1.24
C GLY A 31 -16.07 -1.40 0.18
N ALA A 32 -15.74 -1.19 -1.08
CA ALA A 32 -16.51 -1.76 -2.17
C ALA A 32 -15.74 -2.85 -2.89
N GLY A 33 -14.42 -2.86 -2.79
CA GLY A 33 -13.63 -3.87 -3.45
C GLY A 33 -12.26 -3.94 -2.84
N GLU A 34 -11.46 -4.87 -3.33
CA GLU A 34 -10.12 -5.04 -2.81
C GLU A 34 -9.12 -4.79 -3.90
N TYR A 35 -8.00 -4.20 -3.53
CA TYR A 35 -6.97 -3.82 -4.48
C TYR A 35 -5.60 -4.10 -3.92
N VAL A 36 -4.62 -4.19 -4.80
CA VAL A 36 -3.23 -4.37 -4.39
C VAL A 36 -2.51 -3.05 -4.61
N VAL A 37 -1.90 -2.56 -3.55
CA VAL A 37 -1.14 -1.33 -3.61
C VAL A 37 0.32 -1.65 -3.35
N LYS A 38 1.19 -1.14 -4.22
CA LYS A 38 2.61 -1.36 -4.07
C LYS A 38 3.24 -0.06 -3.62
N GLN A 39 3.92 -0.12 -2.49
CA GLN A 39 4.59 1.05 -1.96
C GLN A 39 6.06 0.93 -2.26
N ILE A 40 6.59 1.85 -3.04
CA ILE A 40 7.96 1.81 -3.47
C ILE A 40 8.79 2.67 -2.56
N HIS A 41 9.89 2.10 -2.11
CA HIS A 41 10.80 2.79 -1.24
C HIS A 41 11.84 3.46 -2.09
N HIS A 42 11.89 4.75 -2.05
CA HIS A 42 12.93 5.46 -2.75
C HIS A 42 13.99 5.83 -1.76
N GLU A 43 15.08 5.15 -1.86
CA GLU A 43 16.16 5.53 -1.06
C GLU A 43 16.96 6.49 -1.86
N THR A 44 16.73 7.70 -1.73
CA THR A 44 17.49 8.63 -2.45
C THR A 44 18.68 8.83 -1.66
N CYS A 45 19.71 8.42 -2.13
CA CYS A 45 20.87 8.79 -1.61
C CYS A 45 21.40 9.88 -2.39
N ASP A 46 21.54 10.94 -2.05
CA ASP A 46 22.19 11.89 -2.79
C ASP A 46 23.29 12.46 -2.14
#